data_1b7b5ec3a0f645dbf3777372f3113b52
#
_entry.id   1b7b5ec3a0f645dbf3777372f3113b52
#
_cell.length_a   1.000
_cell.length_b   1.000
_cell.length_c   1.000
_cell.angle_alpha   90.00
_cell.angle_beta   90.00
_cell.angle_gamma   90.00
#
_symmetry.space_group_name_H-M   'P 1'
#
loop_
_entity.id
_entity.type
_entity.pdbx_description
1 polymer ?
#
loop_
_entity_poly.entity_id
_entity_poly.type
_entity_poly.pdbx_seq_one_letter_code
_entity_poly.pdbx_strand_id
1 'polypeptide(L)'
;SATGAITLTPPASGLTLSGSTGALAKLGLTAVGDGLAGQSLSIAATAGGTPTSITFGIGAGKVNSLNDLNTALAANNLQAAVDSTGKISITTTNDAASFTIGAVSGGAAFTGLTPNAPVADPTSQATRANLVSQYNNVLAQINTTAADASFNGVNLLNGDTLKLTFNETGKSSLSITGVTFNTTGLGLTNLASGTDFLDNQSANKVLNVLNTASSTLRSEASTLGSNLSVVQIRQDFNKNLINVLQ
;
A
#
# COMPACT_ATOMS: atom_id res chain seq x y z
N SER A 1 -57.14 -14.06 -6.80
CA SER A 1 -56.66 -13.79 -5.44
C SER A 1 -55.59 -12.77 -5.49
N ALA A 2 -55.88 -11.55 -5.04
CA ALA A 2 -54.88 -10.51 -4.90
C ALA A 2 -53.95 -10.86 -3.73
N THR A 3 -52.73 -11.18 -3.97
CA THR A 3 -51.71 -11.22 -2.97
C THR A 3 -51.42 -9.76 -2.57
N GLY A 4 -52.06 -9.32 -1.50
CA GLY A 4 -51.78 -8.01 -0.92
C GLY A 4 -50.36 -8.00 -0.35
N ALA A 5 -49.43 -7.41 -1.06
CA ALA A 5 -48.11 -7.10 -0.52
C ALA A 5 -48.26 -5.85 0.38
N ILE A 6 -47.96 -5.98 1.68
CA ILE A 6 -47.83 -4.85 2.56
C ILE A 6 -46.41 -4.30 2.40
N THR A 7 -46.31 -3.14 1.76
CA THR A 7 -45.05 -2.44 1.65
C THR A 7 -44.92 -1.47 2.83
N LEU A 8 -43.95 -1.73 3.71
CA LEU A 8 -43.62 -0.83 4.81
C LEU A 8 -42.50 0.08 4.36
N THR A 9 -42.78 1.36 4.20
CA THR A 9 -41.72 2.35 3.91
C THR A 9 -41.24 2.92 5.24
N PRO A 10 -40.01 2.64 5.66
CA PRO A 10 -39.52 3.18 6.94
C PRO A 10 -39.37 4.69 6.84
N PRO A 11 -39.79 5.42 7.89
CA PRO A 11 -39.46 6.83 8.03
C PRO A 11 -37.95 7.00 8.22
N ALA A 12 -37.43 8.21 8.01
CA ALA A 12 -36.00 8.52 8.12
C ALA A 12 -35.38 8.18 9.48
N SER A 13 -36.22 7.93 10.51
CA SER A 13 -35.83 7.51 11.85
C SER A 13 -35.77 5.99 12.07
N GLY A 14 -35.95 5.17 11.00
CA GLY A 14 -36.00 3.72 11.11
C GLY A 14 -37.39 3.15 11.44
N LEU A 15 -37.64 1.90 11.01
CA LEU A 15 -38.90 1.19 11.33
C LEU A 15 -38.69 0.32 12.56
N THR A 16 -39.41 0.65 13.65
CA THR A 16 -39.46 -0.20 14.84
C THR A 16 -40.70 -1.08 14.77
N LEU A 17 -40.55 -2.40 14.71
CA LEU A 17 -41.63 -3.34 14.84
C LEU A 17 -41.76 -3.76 16.32
N SER A 18 -42.79 -3.27 16.99
CA SER A 18 -43.07 -3.66 18.36
C SER A 18 -44.42 -4.38 18.44
N GLY A 19 -44.48 -5.42 19.22
CA GLY A 19 -45.71 -6.19 19.48
C GLY A 19 -45.39 -7.45 20.28
N SER A 20 -46.48 -8.09 20.84
CA SER A 20 -46.27 -9.38 21.48
C SER A 20 -45.78 -10.42 20.43
N THR A 21 -44.89 -11.31 20.83
CA THR A 21 -44.34 -12.37 19.97
C THR A 21 -45.46 -13.19 19.27
N GLY A 22 -46.61 -13.37 19.91
CA GLY A 22 -47.72 -14.07 19.29
C GLY A 22 -48.48 -13.25 18.24
N ALA A 23 -48.53 -11.93 18.34
CA ALA A 23 -49.20 -11.07 17.34
C ALA A 23 -48.33 -10.90 16.09
N LEU A 24 -47.05 -10.79 16.25
CA LEU A 24 -46.08 -10.68 15.14
C LEU A 24 -45.95 -12.01 14.38
N ALA A 25 -45.92 -13.15 15.08
CA ALA A 25 -45.89 -14.48 14.47
C ALA A 25 -47.13 -14.76 13.61
N LYS A 26 -48.33 -14.27 13.99
CA LYS A 26 -49.55 -14.39 13.18
C LYS A 26 -49.51 -13.60 11.89
N LEU A 27 -48.66 -12.59 11.80
CA LEU A 27 -48.40 -11.78 10.60
C LEU A 27 -47.22 -12.31 9.81
N GLY A 28 -46.58 -13.41 10.21
CA GLY A 28 -45.39 -13.92 9.61
C GLY A 28 -44.16 -13.01 9.85
N LEU A 29 -44.27 -12.12 10.83
CA LEU A 29 -43.17 -11.21 11.19
C LEU A 29 -42.53 -11.74 12.47
N THR A 30 -41.22 -11.82 12.48
CA THR A 30 -40.48 -11.96 13.75
C THR A 30 -40.24 -10.57 14.31
N ALA A 31 -40.44 -10.41 15.62
CA ALA A 31 -39.92 -9.23 16.28
C ALA A 31 -38.40 -9.21 15.97
N VAL A 32 -37.97 -8.29 15.14
CA VAL A 32 -36.59 -7.93 15.11
C VAL A 32 -36.36 -7.18 16.41
N GLY A 33 -36.19 -7.97 17.47
CA GLY A 33 -35.76 -7.41 18.73
C GLY A 33 -34.47 -6.65 18.47
N ASP A 34 -34.29 -5.55 19.17
CA ASP A 34 -33.06 -4.77 19.21
C ASP A 34 -31.89 -5.61 19.72
N GLY A 35 -31.62 -6.76 19.07
CA GLY A 35 -30.65 -7.75 19.55
C GLY A 35 -29.27 -7.16 19.79
N LEU A 36 -29.00 -6.01 19.19
CA LEU A 36 -27.77 -5.24 19.40
C LEU A 36 -28.01 -3.97 20.24
N ALA A 37 -29.24 -3.53 20.47
CA ALA A 37 -29.50 -2.30 21.21
C ALA A 37 -28.93 -2.37 22.63
N GLY A 38 -28.15 -1.36 23.00
CA GLY A 38 -27.42 -1.32 24.26
C GLY A 38 -26.17 -2.19 24.34
N GLN A 39 -25.91 -3.02 23.35
CA GLN A 39 -24.64 -3.78 23.28
C GLN A 39 -23.52 -2.87 22.89
N SER A 40 -22.34 -3.11 23.45
CA SER A 40 -21.09 -2.45 23.05
C SER A 40 -20.24 -3.40 22.22
N LEU A 41 -19.54 -2.84 21.25
CA LEU A 41 -18.51 -3.52 20.46
C LEU A 41 -17.21 -2.72 20.57
N SER A 42 -16.15 -3.39 20.95
CA SER A 42 -14.81 -2.81 20.98
C SER A 42 -13.87 -3.68 20.13
N ILE A 43 -13.13 -3.06 19.24
CA ILE A 43 -12.13 -3.70 18.38
C ILE A 43 -10.81 -2.98 18.60
N ALA A 44 -9.78 -3.71 18.99
CA ALA A 44 -8.44 -3.17 19.15
C ALA A 44 -7.88 -2.63 17.81
N ALA A 45 -6.81 -1.86 17.86
CA ALA A 45 -6.19 -1.29 16.66
C ALA A 45 -5.88 -2.35 15.61
N THR A 46 -6.30 -2.10 14.38
CA THR A 46 -6.03 -2.94 13.20
C THR A 46 -5.07 -2.18 12.29
N ALA A 47 -3.94 -2.78 11.94
CA ALA A 47 -2.96 -2.18 11.02
C ALA A 47 -2.52 -0.75 11.40
N GLY A 48 -2.37 -0.47 12.69
CA GLY A 48 -2.03 0.86 13.18
C GLY A 48 -3.17 1.89 13.17
N GLY A 49 -4.41 1.47 12.90
CA GLY A 49 -5.60 2.30 13.01
C GLY A 49 -5.96 2.64 14.46
N THR A 50 -6.96 3.51 14.62
CA THR A 50 -7.49 3.88 15.94
C THR A 50 -8.45 2.81 16.43
N PRO A 51 -8.33 2.29 17.67
CA PRO A 51 -9.27 1.33 18.21
C PRO A 51 -10.72 1.83 18.11
N THR A 52 -11.63 0.94 17.73
CA THR A 52 -13.06 1.24 17.64
C THR A 52 -13.75 0.87 18.95
N SER A 53 -14.55 1.78 19.50
CA SER A 53 -15.46 1.50 20.62
C SER A 53 -16.80 2.15 20.35
N ILE A 54 -17.84 1.34 20.21
CA ILE A 54 -19.19 1.78 19.82
C ILE A 54 -20.25 1.14 20.73
N THR A 55 -21.39 1.80 20.81
CA THR A 55 -22.59 1.25 21.42
C THR A 55 -23.71 1.29 20.39
N PHE A 56 -24.40 0.17 20.20
CA PHE A 56 -25.52 0.07 19.29
C PHE A 56 -26.80 0.65 19.93
N GLY A 57 -27.65 1.23 19.11
CA GLY A 57 -28.97 1.74 19.56
C GLY A 57 -29.32 3.10 18.95
N ILE A 58 -30.48 3.63 19.34
CA ILE A 58 -30.99 4.91 18.86
C ILE A 58 -30.49 6.04 19.77
N GLY A 59 -30.09 7.16 19.19
CA GLY A 59 -29.68 8.36 19.91
C GLY A 59 -28.28 8.85 19.56
N ALA A 60 -27.90 10.02 20.06
CA ALA A 60 -26.63 10.63 19.79
C ALA A 60 -25.45 9.75 20.26
N GLY A 61 -24.44 9.58 19.41
CA GLY A 61 -23.26 8.79 19.72
C GLY A 61 -23.47 7.27 19.67
N LYS A 62 -24.63 6.80 19.22
CA LYS A 62 -24.92 5.38 19.04
C LYS A 62 -24.98 5.00 17.57
N VAL A 63 -24.65 3.76 17.28
CA VAL A 63 -24.69 3.18 15.94
C VAL A 63 -26.02 2.47 15.72
N ASN A 64 -26.78 2.90 14.72
CA ASN A 64 -28.08 2.31 14.40
C ASN A 64 -28.26 1.96 12.92
N SER A 65 -27.26 2.24 12.10
CA SER A 65 -27.25 1.95 10.67
C SER A 65 -25.90 1.37 10.23
N LEU A 66 -25.88 0.72 9.06
CA LEU A 66 -24.65 0.24 8.45
C LEU A 66 -23.69 1.40 8.13
N ASN A 67 -24.24 2.56 7.75
CA ASN A 67 -23.44 3.74 7.47
C ASN A 67 -22.75 4.28 8.74
N ASP A 68 -23.47 4.34 9.86
CA ASP A 68 -22.88 4.77 11.14
C ASP A 68 -21.80 3.78 11.59
N LEU A 69 -22.06 2.48 11.41
CA LEU A 69 -21.08 1.44 11.71
C LEU A 69 -19.81 1.61 10.87
N ASN A 70 -19.95 1.80 9.57
CA ASN A 70 -18.81 2.01 8.69
C ASN A 70 -18.06 3.31 9.03
N THR A 71 -18.76 4.38 9.39
CA THR A 71 -18.14 5.62 9.84
C THR A 71 -17.29 5.40 11.10
N ALA A 72 -17.80 4.63 12.06
CA ALA A 72 -17.08 4.32 13.30
C ALA A 72 -15.89 3.36 13.08
N LEU A 73 -15.97 2.49 12.09
CA LEU A 73 -14.95 1.51 11.77
C LEU A 73 -13.80 2.08 10.91
N ALA A 74 -14.06 3.14 10.14
CA ALA A 74 -13.13 3.67 9.14
C ALA A 74 -11.76 4.04 9.72
N ALA A 75 -11.71 4.69 10.88
CA ALA A 75 -10.45 5.08 11.54
C ALA A 75 -9.60 3.88 12.01
N ASN A 76 -10.21 2.69 12.10
CA ASN A 76 -9.55 1.43 12.46
C ASN A 76 -9.23 0.54 11.24
N ASN A 77 -9.26 1.11 10.04
CA ASN A 77 -9.03 0.38 8.78
C ASN A 77 -10.02 -0.78 8.56
N LEU A 78 -11.24 -0.65 9.03
CA LEU A 78 -12.28 -1.66 8.97
C LEU A 78 -13.50 -1.17 8.20
N GLN A 79 -14.24 -2.12 7.65
CA GLN A 79 -15.53 -1.90 7.00
C GLN A 79 -16.50 -3.03 7.32
N ALA A 80 -17.77 -2.71 7.36
CA ALA A 80 -18.84 -3.68 7.59
C ALA A 80 -19.71 -3.84 6.34
N ALA A 81 -20.18 -5.04 6.13
CA ALA A 81 -21.21 -5.38 5.14
C ALA A 81 -22.30 -6.24 5.79
N VAL A 82 -23.51 -6.16 5.24
CA VAL A 82 -24.66 -6.99 5.66
C VAL A 82 -25.02 -7.87 4.48
N ASP A 83 -25.13 -9.15 4.72
CA ASP A 83 -25.56 -10.11 3.71
C ASP A 83 -27.09 -10.18 3.57
N SER A 84 -27.59 -10.96 2.60
CA SER A 84 -29.05 -11.13 2.36
C SER A 84 -29.79 -11.78 3.52
N THR A 85 -29.09 -12.37 4.49
CA THR A 85 -29.68 -12.97 5.70
C THR A 85 -29.68 -12.02 6.90
N GLY A 86 -29.11 -10.81 6.74
CA GLY A 86 -28.99 -9.82 7.81
C GLY A 86 -27.74 -10.02 8.70
N LYS A 87 -26.85 -10.92 8.34
CA LYS A 87 -25.60 -11.14 9.06
C LYS A 87 -24.61 -10.02 8.75
N ILE A 88 -24.08 -9.41 9.79
CA ILE A 88 -23.02 -8.39 9.69
C ILE A 88 -21.67 -9.09 9.63
N SER A 89 -20.88 -8.76 8.62
CA SER A 89 -19.47 -9.12 8.51
C SER A 89 -18.60 -7.88 8.60
N ILE A 90 -17.54 -7.94 9.37
CA ILE A 90 -16.54 -6.86 9.47
C ILE A 90 -15.25 -7.39 8.84
N THR A 91 -14.69 -6.62 7.92
CA THR A 91 -13.45 -6.94 7.19
C THR A 91 -12.50 -5.77 7.24
N THR A 92 -11.23 -6.01 6.96
CA THR A 92 -10.26 -4.93 6.75
C THR A 92 -10.55 -4.19 5.44
N THR A 93 -10.21 -2.91 5.39
CA THR A 93 -10.23 -2.11 4.14
C THR A 93 -9.07 -2.51 3.23
N ASN A 94 -9.10 -2.04 1.97
CA ASN A 94 -8.01 -2.30 1.01
C ASN A 94 -6.63 -1.82 1.50
N ASP A 95 -6.59 -0.78 2.34
CA ASP A 95 -5.34 -0.25 2.88
C ASP A 95 -4.72 -1.17 3.94
N ALA A 96 -5.52 -2.06 4.51
CA ALA A 96 -5.10 -2.99 5.55
C ALA A 96 -5.47 -4.45 5.23
N ALA A 97 -5.64 -4.79 3.96
CA ALA A 97 -6.18 -6.09 3.53
C ALA A 97 -5.33 -7.30 3.98
N SER A 98 -4.03 -7.10 4.22
CA SER A 98 -3.12 -8.16 4.69
C SER A 98 -3.11 -8.35 6.22
N PHE A 99 -3.80 -7.49 6.96
CA PHE A 99 -3.76 -7.51 8.42
C PHE A 99 -4.94 -8.28 9.01
N THR A 100 -4.70 -8.98 10.12
CA THR A 100 -5.75 -9.55 10.93
C THR A 100 -6.43 -8.45 11.74
N ILE A 101 -7.76 -8.52 11.87
CA ILE A 101 -8.54 -7.60 12.69
C ILE A 101 -8.05 -7.69 14.14
N GLY A 102 -7.96 -6.56 14.82
CA GLY A 102 -7.59 -6.49 16.24
C GLY A 102 -8.55 -7.28 17.13
N ALA A 103 -8.12 -7.57 18.35
CA ALA A 103 -8.95 -8.33 19.30
C ALA A 103 -10.33 -7.70 19.48
N VAL A 104 -11.37 -8.55 19.42
CA VAL A 104 -12.77 -8.16 19.57
C VAL A 104 -13.25 -8.43 20.99
N SER A 105 -13.93 -7.46 21.58
CA SER A 105 -14.57 -7.58 22.89
C SER A 105 -15.89 -6.78 22.90
N GLY A 106 -16.73 -6.97 23.89
CA GLY A 106 -17.97 -6.23 23.98
C GLY A 106 -19.04 -6.94 24.78
N GLY A 107 -20.29 -6.53 24.59
CA GLY A 107 -21.45 -7.13 25.21
C GLY A 107 -21.67 -8.59 24.82
N ALA A 108 -22.71 -9.21 25.37
CA ALA A 108 -23.00 -10.65 25.20
C ALA A 108 -23.06 -11.10 23.74
N ALA A 109 -23.51 -10.24 22.83
CA ALA A 109 -23.57 -10.51 21.39
C ALA A 109 -22.20 -10.68 20.72
N PHE A 110 -21.11 -10.20 21.33
CA PHE A 110 -19.75 -10.18 20.77
C PHE A 110 -18.76 -11.02 21.59
N THR A 111 -19.25 -11.67 22.66
CA THR A 111 -18.40 -12.53 23.51
C THR A 111 -17.95 -13.76 22.74
N GLY A 112 -16.65 -14.07 22.79
CA GLY A 112 -16.08 -15.25 22.15
C GLY A 112 -15.85 -15.12 20.64
N LEU A 113 -16.05 -13.94 20.05
CA LEU A 113 -15.69 -13.69 18.66
C LEU A 113 -14.15 -13.60 18.56
N THR A 114 -13.59 -14.46 17.73
CA THR A 114 -12.16 -14.45 17.41
C THR A 114 -11.99 -13.96 15.97
N PRO A 115 -11.17 -12.93 15.72
CA PRO A 115 -10.85 -12.54 14.35
C PRO A 115 -10.16 -13.68 13.61
N ASN A 116 -10.62 -13.96 12.40
CA ASN A 116 -9.92 -14.88 11.51
C ASN A 116 -8.81 -14.14 10.76
N ALA A 117 -7.80 -14.87 10.32
CA ALA A 117 -6.83 -14.33 9.37
C ALA A 117 -7.54 -13.84 8.11
N PRO A 118 -7.05 -12.77 7.46
CA PRO A 118 -7.67 -12.25 6.25
C PRO A 118 -7.67 -13.32 5.16
N VAL A 119 -8.82 -13.48 4.49
CA VAL A 119 -8.93 -14.34 3.30
C VAL A 119 -8.70 -13.46 2.09
N ALA A 120 -7.59 -13.70 1.40
CA ALA A 120 -7.26 -12.96 0.18
C ALA A 120 -8.22 -13.32 -0.97
N ASP A 121 -8.68 -12.31 -1.72
CA ASP A 121 -9.39 -12.52 -2.97
C ASP A 121 -8.43 -13.11 -4.03
N PRO A 122 -8.70 -14.32 -4.59
CA PRO A 122 -7.79 -15.00 -5.51
C PRO A 122 -7.49 -14.18 -6.77
N THR A 123 -8.47 -13.44 -7.30
CA THR A 123 -8.31 -12.62 -8.51
C THR A 123 -7.38 -11.43 -8.25
N SER A 124 -7.58 -10.74 -7.15
CA SER A 124 -6.72 -9.64 -6.73
C SER A 124 -5.30 -10.14 -6.44
N GLN A 125 -5.15 -11.30 -5.82
CA GLN A 125 -3.84 -11.89 -5.54
C GLN A 125 -3.10 -12.30 -6.81
N ALA A 126 -3.79 -12.87 -7.80
CA ALA A 126 -3.19 -13.18 -9.11
C ALA A 126 -2.70 -11.92 -9.83
N THR A 127 -3.49 -10.84 -9.81
CA THR A 127 -3.11 -9.55 -10.38
C THR A 127 -1.87 -8.97 -9.68
N ARG A 128 -1.84 -8.99 -8.35
CA ARG A 128 -0.70 -8.52 -7.56
C ARG A 128 0.55 -9.36 -7.81
N ALA A 129 0.43 -10.68 -7.93
CA ALA A 129 1.54 -11.56 -8.28
C ALA A 129 2.15 -11.23 -9.65
N ASN A 130 1.32 -10.91 -10.64
CA ASN A 130 1.78 -10.46 -11.95
C ASN A 130 2.54 -9.12 -11.86
N LEU A 131 2.07 -8.17 -11.04
CA LEU A 131 2.76 -6.90 -10.82
C LEU A 131 4.11 -7.10 -10.12
N VAL A 132 4.20 -8.00 -9.15
CA VAL A 132 5.47 -8.39 -8.51
C VAL A 132 6.44 -8.94 -9.56
N SER A 133 5.98 -9.83 -10.44
CA SER A 133 6.82 -10.38 -11.51
C SER A 133 7.32 -9.30 -12.48
N GLN A 134 6.45 -8.37 -12.87
CA GLN A 134 6.83 -7.23 -13.72
C GLN A 134 7.86 -6.34 -13.04
N TYR A 135 7.65 -6.01 -11.77
CA TYR A 135 8.61 -5.24 -10.98
C TYR A 135 9.99 -5.93 -10.95
N ASN A 136 10.03 -7.21 -10.62
CA ASN A 136 11.28 -7.97 -10.56
C ASN A 136 11.98 -8.05 -11.93
N ASN A 137 11.23 -8.15 -13.02
CA ASN A 137 11.78 -8.10 -14.38
C ASN A 137 12.43 -6.75 -14.69
N VAL A 138 11.81 -5.64 -14.24
CA VAL A 138 12.41 -4.30 -14.38
C VAL A 138 13.69 -4.19 -13.56
N LEU A 139 13.73 -4.74 -12.34
CA LEU A 139 14.96 -4.78 -11.53
C LEU A 139 16.08 -5.55 -12.24
N ALA A 140 15.75 -6.69 -12.86
CA ALA A 140 16.73 -7.45 -13.64
C ALA A 140 17.30 -6.62 -14.82
N GLN A 141 16.43 -5.86 -15.51
CA GLN A 141 16.85 -4.95 -16.59
C GLN A 141 17.74 -3.81 -16.08
N ILE A 142 17.47 -3.25 -14.92
CA ILE A 142 18.34 -2.25 -14.28
C ILE A 142 19.74 -2.84 -14.04
N ASN A 143 19.82 -4.04 -13.50
CA ASN A 143 21.11 -4.72 -13.28
C ASN A 143 21.88 -4.96 -14.58
N THR A 144 21.19 -5.43 -15.62
CA THR A 144 21.80 -5.65 -16.93
C THR A 144 22.29 -4.34 -17.53
N THR A 145 21.48 -3.30 -17.52
CA THR A 145 21.85 -1.97 -18.05
C THR A 145 23.04 -1.38 -17.30
N ALA A 146 23.09 -1.51 -15.97
CA ALA A 146 24.23 -1.07 -15.18
C ALA A 146 25.51 -1.86 -15.52
N ALA A 147 25.40 -3.18 -15.73
CA ALA A 147 26.54 -4.03 -16.12
C ALA A 147 27.06 -3.70 -17.53
N ASP A 148 26.15 -3.43 -18.47
CA ASP A 148 26.51 -3.15 -19.88
C ASP A 148 27.14 -1.78 -20.09
N ALA A 149 27.09 -0.88 -19.10
CA ALA A 149 27.66 0.47 -19.17
C ALA A 149 29.19 0.49 -19.13
N SER A 150 29.87 -0.65 -19.25
CA SER A 150 31.32 -0.73 -19.22
C SER A 150 31.94 -0.28 -20.55
N PHE A 151 33.04 0.46 -20.45
CA PHE A 151 33.85 0.86 -21.60
C PHE A 151 35.35 0.63 -21.31
N ASN A 152 36.04 -0.09 -22.15
CA ASN A 152 37.46 -0.46 -21.98
C ASN A 152 37.78 -1.06 -20.60
N GLY A 153 36.90 -1.87 -20.05
CA GLY A 153 37.05 -2.52 -18.74
C GLY A 153 36.76 -1.64 -17.53
N VAL A 154 36.25 -0.40 -17.72
CA VAL A 154 35.84 0.50 -16.65
C VAL A 154 34.34 0.68 -16.72
N ASN A 155 33.68 0.47 -15.60
CA ASN A 155 32.24 0.69 -15.46
C ASN A 155 31.94 1.62 -14.28
N LEU A 156 31.68 2.89 -14.56
CA LEU A 156 31.36 3.90 -13.55
C LEU A 156 30.04 3.62 -12.83
N LEU A 157 29.12 2.86 -13.44
CA LEU A 157 27.87 2.45 -12.80
C LEU A 157 28.03 1.21 -11.92
N ASN A 158 29.22 0.62 -11.88
CA ASN A 158 29.56 -0.50 -11.00
C ASN A 158 30.59 -0.11 -9.92
N GLY A 159 30.86 1.20 -9.77
CA GLY A 159 31.76 1.72 -8.75
C GLY A 159 33.22 1.79 -9.17
N ASP A 160 33.58 1.51 -10.43
CA ASP A 160 34.97 1.62 -10.90
C ASP A 160 35.42 3.08 -10.92
N THR A 161 36.74 3.29 -10.89
CA THR A 161 37.33 4.63 -11.00
C THR A 161 37.99 4.82 -12.38
N LEU A 162 37.55 5.85 -13.09
CA LEU A 162 38.16 6.31 -14.33
C LEU A 162 39.19 7.39 -14.02
N LYS A 163 40.45 7.11 -14.31
CA LYS A 163 41.54 8.09 -14.23
C LYS A 163 41.90 8.61 -15.61
N LEU A 164 41.74 9.90 -15.81
CA LEU A 164 42.12 10.60 -17.04
C LEU A 164 43.37 11.41 -16.80
N THR A 165 44.37 11.29 -17.69
CA THR A 165 45.62 12.06 -17.67
C THR A 165 45.60 13.05 -18.82
N PHE A 166 45.93 14.32 -18.56
CA PHE A 166 45.79 15.43 -19.50
C PHE A 166 47.14 15.98 -19.99
N ASN A 167 48.27 15.48 -19.44
CA ASN A 167 49.61 15.90 -19.88
C ASN A 167 50.56 14.70 -19.89
N GLU A 168 51.70 14.87 -20.59
CA GLU A 168 52.73 13.85 -20.78
C GLU A 168 53.46 13.48 -19.48
N THR A 169 53.51 14.40 -18.50
CA THR A 169 54.20 14.16 -17.24
C THR A 169 53.33 13.37 -16.23
N GLY A 170 52.08 13.14 -16.54
CA GLY A 170 51.12 12.44 -15.67
C GLY A 170 50.69 13.25 -14.44
N LYS A 171 51.18 14.49 -14.27
CA LYS A 171 50.86 15.34 -13.10
C LYS A 171 49.47 16.00 -13.17
N SER A 172 48.93 16.19 -14.39
CA SER A 172 47.59 16.73 -14.60
C SER A 172 46.62 15.57 -14.85
N SER A 173 45.85 15.20 -13.85
CA SER A 173 44.89 14.10 -13.95
C SER A 173 43.56 14.45 -13.29
N LEU A 174 42.51 13.77 -13.71
CA LEU A 174 41.20 13.77 -13.10
C LEU A 174 40.79 12.33 -12.81
N SER A 175 40.43 12.06 -11.58
CA SER A 175 39.83 10.76 -11.19
C SER A 175 38.32 10.93 -10.99
N ILE A 176 37.57 10.14 -11.74
CA ILE A 176 36.11 10.07 -11.61
C ILE A 176 35.80 8.74 -10.96
N THR A 177 35.35 8.78 -9.71
CA THR A 177 34.92 7.58 -8.99
C THR A 177 33.47 7.29 -9.34
N GLY A 178 33.20 6.09 -9.80
CA GLY A 178 31.87 5.61 -10.08
C GLY A 178 31.10 5.26 -8.82
N VAL A 179 29.81 5.01 -9.00
CA VAL A 179 28.89 4.59 -7.94
C VAL A 179 28.16 3.34 -8.39
N THR A 180 27.84 2.45 -7.48
CA THR A 180 27.09 1.24 -7.81
C THR A 180 25.62 1.58 -8.06
N PHE A 181 25.19 1.48 -9.33
CA PHE A 181 23.81 1.76 -9.78
C PHE A 181 23.01 0.52 -10.18
N ASN A 182 23.41 -0.63 -9.69
CA ASN A 182 22.54 -1.82 -9.73
C ASN A 182 21.42 -1.69 -8.67
N THR A 183 20.52 -2.65 -8.64
CA THR A 183 19.40 -2.65 -7.68
C THR A 183 19.86 -2.55 -6.23
N THR A 184 20.97 -3.21 -5.86
CA THR A 184 21.53 -3.15 -4.50
C THR A 184 22.00 -1.74 -4.15
N GLY A 185 22.74 -1.08 -5.04
CA GLY A 185 23.23 0.29 -4.82
C GLY A 185 22.11 1.32 -4.75
N LEU A 186 21.00 1.07 -5.45
CA LEU A 186 19.78 1.88 -5.39
C LEU A 186 18.87 1.54 -4.22
N GLY A 187 19.19 0.53 -3.41
CA GLY A 187 18.36 0.07 -2.29
C GLY A 187 17.08 -0.62 -2.72
N LEU A 188 17.03 -1.12 -3.96
CA LEU A 188 15.88 -1.84 -4.52
C LEU A 188 16.06 -3.34 -4.30
N THR A 189 15.02 -4.00 -3.79
CA THR A 189 15.02 -5.44 -3.54
C THR A 189 13.92 -6.13 -4.32
N ASN A 190 14.15 -7.39 -4.68
CA ASN A 190 13.09 -8.21 -5.27
C ASN A 190 11.93 -8.36 -4.31
N LEU A 191 10.73 -8.34 -4.84
CA LEU A 191 9.50 -8.58 -4.12
C LEU A 191 9.11 -10.06 -4.21
N ALA A 192 8.50 -10.58 -3.16
CA ALA A 192 7.99 -11.95 -3.09
C ALA A 192 6.48 -11.96 -3.36
N SER A 193 6.06 -12.77 -4.33
CA SER A 193 4.64 -13.00 -4.59
C SER A 193 3.98 -13.66 -3.38
N GLY A 194 2.79 -13.19 -3.01
CA GLY A 194 2.04 -13.69 -1.86
C GLY A 194 2.44 -13.07 -0.51
N THR A 195 3.47 -12.22 -0.48
CA THR A 195 3.92 -11.48 0.71
C THR A 195 3.97 -9.97 0.46
N ASP A 196 4.42 -9.59 -0.73
CA ASP A 196 4.56 -8.18 -1.10
C ASP A 196 3.40 -7.73 -2.00
N PHE A 197 3.10 -6.44 -2.01
CA PHE A 197 1.95 -5.85 -2.70
C PHE A 197 0.59 -6.43 -2.28
N LEU A 198 0.47 -6.97 -1.06
CA LEU A 198 -0.78 -7.51 -0.59
C LEU A 198 -1.86 -6.45 -0.38
N ASP A 199 -1.45 -5.24 -0.03
CA ASP A 199 -2.31 -4.09 0.25
C ASP A 199 -1.65 -2.77 -0.15
N ASN A 200 -2.36 -1.66 0.04
CA ASN A 200 -1.84 -0.34 -0.28
C ASN A 200 -0.67 0.08 0.62
N GLN A 201 -0.62 -0.37 1.88
CA GLN A 201 0.51 -0.06 2.77
C GLN A 201 1.81 -0.69 2.27
N SER A 202 1.76 -1.96 1.87
CA SER A 202 2.94 -2.64 1.30
C SER A 202 3.38 -2.00 -0.01
N ALA A 203 2.44 -1.60 -0.88
CA ALA A 203 2.73 -0.90 -2.11
C ALA A 203 3.36 0.48 -1.85
N ASN A 204 2.85 1.24 -0.87
CA ASN A 204 3.39 2.55 -0.50
C ASN A 204 4.82 2.48 0.05
N LYS A 205 5.19 1.42 0.76
CA LYS A 205 6.59 1.19 1.18
C LYS A 205 7.51 1.08 -0.02
N VAL A 206 7.13 0.28 -1.02
CA VAL A 206 7.92 0.14 -2.25
C VAL A 206 7.99 1.46 -3.02
N LEU A 207 6.89 2.20 -3.11
CA LEU A 207 6.87 3.52 -3.75
C LEU A 207 7.84 4.51 -3.09
N ASN A 208 7.92 4.52 -1.76
CA ASN A 208 8.89 5.36 -1.05
C ASN A 208 10.34 4.99 -1.36
N VAL A 209 10.64 3.69 -1.45
CA VAL A 209 11.98 3.22 -1.85
C VAL A 209 12.30 3.63 -3.29
N LEU A 210 11.34 3.50 -4.22
CA LEU A 210 11.50 3.94 -5.61
C LEU A 210 11.73 5.45 -5.72
N ASN A 211 11.03 6.27 -4.94
CA ASN A 211 11.25 7.71 -4.90
C ASN A 211 12.66 8.06 -4.43
N THR A 212 13.16 7.37 -3.40
CA THR A 212 14.53 7.53 -2.91
C THR A 212 15.54 7.12 -3.97
N ALA A 213 15.37 5.96 -4.60
CA ALA A 213 16.22 5.48 -5.68
C ALA A 213 16.26 6.46 -6.87
N SER A 214 15.10 7.00 -7.27
CA SER A 214 14.99 8.02 -8.33
C SER A 214 15.73 9.31 -7.97
N SER A 215 15.65 9.75 -6.72
CA SER A 215 16.38 10.94 -6.24
C SER A 215 17.90 10.71 -6.28
N THR A 216 18.36 9.55 -5.81
CA THR A 216 19.77 9.15 -5.86
C THR A 216 20.27 9.11 -7.29
N LEU A 217 19.53 8.49 -8.20
CA LEU A 217 19.88 8.41 -9.61
C LEU A 217 20.04 9.79 -10.27
N ARG A 218 19.11 10.71 -9.98
CA ARG A 218 19.17 12.08 -10.51
C ARG A 218 20.37 12.87 -9.98
N SER A 219 20.67 12.73 -8.68
CA SER A 219 21.82 13.39 -8.06
C SER A 219 23.11 12.96 -8.72
N GLU A 220 23.27 11.67 -8.95
CA GLU A 220 24.48 11.12 -9.52
C GLU A 220 24.61 11.39 -11.02
N ALA A 221 23.48 11.35 -11.74
CA ALA A 221 23.47 11.79 -13.14
C ALA A 221 23.98 13.23 -13.29
N SER A 222 23.61 14.11 -12.35
CA SER A 222 24.14 15.49 -12.30
C SER A 222 25.64 15.54 -12.02
N THR A 223 26.14 14.70 -11.10
CA THR A 223 27.56 14.60 -10.76
C THR A 223 28.38 14.12 -11.96
N LEU A 224 27.94 13.04 -12.61
CA LEU A 224 28.61 12.54 -13.83
C LEU A 224 28.54 13.54 -14.98
N GLY A 225 27.42 14.26 -15.15
CA GLY A 225 27.27 15.33 -16.13
C GLY A 225 28.27 16.49 -15.89
N SER A 226 28.47 16.87 -14.63
CA SER A 226 29.47 17.86 -14.24
C SER A 226 30.89 17.39 -14.56
N ASN A 227 31.22 16.15 -14.21
CA ASN A 227 32.52 15.55 -14.52
C ASN A 227 32.77 15.49 -16.04
N LEU A 228 31.74 15.11 -16.82
CA LEU A 228 31.81 15.11 -18.27
C LEU A 228 32.12 16.50 -18.82
N SER A 229 31.48 17.54 -18.30
CA SER A 229 31.73 18.94 -18.71
C SER A 229 33.18 19.36 -18.44
N VAL A 230 33.73 18.98 -17.27
CA VAL A 230 35.13 19.25 -16.94
C VAL A 230 36.08 18.56 -17.92
N VAL A 231 35.79 17.30 -18.27
CA VAL A 231 36.58 16.52 -19.24
C VAL A 231 36.56 17.19 -20.64
N GLN A 232 35.37 17.60 -21.09
CA GLN A 232 35.20 18.27 -22.38
C GLN A 232 35.99 19.59 -22.45
N ILE A 233 35.88 20.44 -21.43
CA ILE A 233 36.64 21.71 -21.37
C ILE A 233 38.14 21.44 -21.43
N ARG A 234 38.65 20.46 -20.70
CA ARG A 234 40.06 20.13 -20.71
C ARG A 234 40.52 19.54 -22.06
N GLN A 235 39.68 18.75 -22.70
CA GLN A 235 39.93 18.22 -24.02
C GLN A 235 40.07 19.33 -25.08
N ASP A 236 39.14 20.29 -25.05
CA ASP A 236 39.13 21.44 -25.94
C ASP A 236 40.35 22.34 -25.71
N PHE A 237 40.69 22.58 -24.42
CA PHE A 237 41.92 23.32 -24.09
C PHE A 237 43.16 22.63 -24.64
N ASN A 238 43.31 21.32 -24.45
CA ASN A 238 44.46 20.58 -24.98
C ASN A 238 44.53 20.62 -26.51
N LYS A 239 43.39 20.48 -27.22
CA LYS A 239 43.35 20.63 -28.69
C LYS A 239 43.81 22.00 -29.14
N ASN A 240 43.31 23.08 -28.47
CA ASN A 240 43.73 24.44 -28.80
C ASN A 240 45.24 24.66 -28.53
N LEU A 241 45.77 24.10 -27.44
CA LEU A 241 47.18 24.19 -27.13
C LEU A 241 48.05 23.49 -28.20
N ILE A 242 47.64 22.30 -28.64
CA ILE A 242 48.34 21.57 -29.75
C ILE A 242 48.31 22.39 -31.04
N ASN A 243 47.18 23.00 -31.38
CA ASN A 243 47.04 23.82 -32.60
C ASN A 243 47.91 25.09 -32.56
N VAL A 244 48.21 25.62 -31.37
CA VAL A 244 49.11 26.81 -31.22
C VAL A 244 50.58 26.40 -31.29
N LEU A 245 50.92 25.16 -30.95
CA LEU A 245 52.29 24.64 -30.93
C LEU A 245 52.72 24.04 -32.26
N GLN A 246 51.82 23.84 -33.23
CA GLN A 246 52.05 23.42 -34.60
C GLN A 246 52.21 24.64 -35.54
#